data_a87d4207feab74f6ab4685d1293d761a
#
_entry.id   a87d4207feab74f6ab4685d1293d761a
#
_cell.length_a   1.000
_cell.length_b   1.000
_cell.length_c   1.000
_cell.angle_alpha   90.00
_cell.angle_beta   90.00
_cell.angle_gamma   90.00
#
_symmetry.space_group_name_H-M   'P 1'
#
loop_
_entity.id
_entity.type
_entity.pdbx_description
1 polymer ?
#
loop_
_entity_poly.entity_id
_entity_poly.type
_entity_poly.pdbx_seq_one_letter_code
_entity_poly.pdbx_strand_id
1 'polypeptide(L)'
;GGLDALKAACIAGVDEVTIAVTKPPAAWKGIAYVEELGIDLAGLREARVLFEGSAREGVPHFPANVNIAAVLAMAGIGFDRTRLKVVADPALRYNTHFIDIRGRTGNISIKLENVPAPENPKTAWLACYSALAALKLAKSPVRYGT
;
A
#
# COMPACT_ATOMS: atom_id res chain seq x y z
N GLY A 1 -3.88 -3.67 11.34
CA GLY A 1 -3.44 -2.42 11.93
C GLY A 1 -3.81 -1.18 11.14
N GLY A 2 -3.29 -1.00 9.91
CA GLY A 2 -3.55 0.23 9.15
C GLY A 2 -5.01 0.46 8.78
N LEU A 3 -5.73 -0.58 8.42
CA LEU A 3 -7.16 -0.50 8.12
C LEU A 3 -7.99 -0.19 9.38
N ASP A 4 -7.64 -0.79 10.51
CA ASP A 4 -8.38 -0.57 11.78
C ASP A 4 -8.20 0.88 12.24
N ALA A 5 -6.97 1.40 12.16
CA ALA A 5 -6.69 2.81 12.47
C ALA A 5 -7.47 3.76 11.55
N LEU A 6 -7.50 3.47 10.23
CA LEU A 6 -8.27 4.27 9.27
C LEU A 6 -9.77 4.24 9.56
N LYS A 7 -10.34 3.04 9.79
CA LYS A 7 -11.77 2.89 10.10
C LYS A 7 -12.16 3.66 11.36
N ALA A 8 -11.34 3.55 12.42
CA ALA A 8 -11.58 4.29 13.66
C ALA A 8 -11.49 5.81 13.43
N ALA A 9 -10.48 6.29 12.71
CA ALA A 9 -10.33 7.70 12.40
C ALA A 9 -11.48 8.24 11.54
N CYS A 10 -12.01 7.45 10.60
CA CYS A 10 -13.14 7.85 9.75
C CYS A 10 -14.42 8.16 10.52
N ILE A 11 -14.62 7.56 11.70
CA ILE A 11 -15.79 7.87 12.56
C ILE A 11 -15.75 9.34 13.01
N ALA A 12 -14.58 9.87 13.33
CA ALA A 12 -14.42 11.26 13.75
C ALA A 12 -14.29 12.25 12.58
N GLY A 13 -13.90 11.76 11.43
CA GLY A 13 -13.64 12.52 10.20
C GLY A 13 -12.16 12.52 9.82
N VAL A 14 -11.92 12.11 8.56
CA VAL A 14 -10.61 12.05 7.93
C VAL A 14 -10.60 13.04 6.77
N ASP A 15 -9.57 13.89 6.73
CA ASP A 15 -9.38 14.90 5.69
C ASP A 15 -8.55 14.37 4.53
N GLU A 16 -7.50 13.60 4.84
CA GLU A 16 -6.54 13.10 3.86
C GLU A 16 -6.11 11.66 4.18
N VAL A 17 -6.04 10.84 3.13
CA VAL A 17 -5.40 9.52 3.15
C VAL A 17 -4.42 9.45 1.99
N THR A 18 -3.16 9.21 2.30
CA THR A 18 -2.12 9.00 1.30
C THR A 18 -1.50 7.63 1.48
N ILE A 19 -1.28 6.93 0.38
CA ILE A 19 -0.46 5.72 0.36
C ILE A 19 0.64 5.84 -0.67
N ALA A 20 1.88 5.64 -0.25
CA ALA A 20 3.02 5.45 -1.12
C ALA A 20 3.39 3.96 -1.18
N VAL A 21 3.40 3.41 -2.38
CA VAL A 21 3.84 2.05 -2.69
C VAL A 21 5.20 2.15 -3.36
N THR A 22 6.24 1.80 -2.63
CA THR A 22 7.62 1.90 -3.09
C THR A 22 8.25 0.52 -3.18
N LYS A 23 8.83 0.20 -4.33
CA LYS A 23 9.46 -1.10 -4.58
C LYS A 23 10.78 -0.92 -5.33
N PRO A 24 11.68 -1.93 -5.27
CA PRO A 24 12.82 -1.97 -6.15
C PRO A 24 12.41 -1.89 -7.63
N PRO A 25 13.22 -1.27 -8.51
CA PRO A 25 12.86 -1.05 -9.92
C PRO A 25 12.43 -2.33 -10.66
N ALA A 26 13.08 -3.45 -10.38
CA ALA A 26 12.77 -4.73 -11.01
C ALA A 26 11.32 -5.21 -10.77
N ALA A 27 10.68 -4.78 -9.66
CA ALA A 27 9.30 -5.14 -9.33
C ALA A 27 8.25 -4.45 -10.21
N TRP A 28 8.65 -3.43 -10.97
CA TRP A 28 7.79 -2.64 -11.87
C TRP A 28 7.92 -3.03 -13.34
N LYS A 29 8.84 -3.95 -13.65
CA LYS A 29 9.08 -4.43 -15.02
C LYS A 29 7.87 -5.20 -15.54
N GLY A 30 7.53 -4.98 -16.82
CA GLY A 30 6.43 -5.66 -17.51
C GLY A 30 5.05 -5.08 -17.20
N ILE A 31 4.96 -3.92 -16.54
CA ILE A 31 3.71 -3.21 -16.33
C ILE A 31 3.52 -2.23 -17.48
N ALA A 32 2.46 -2.40 -18.28
CA ALA A 32 2.22 -1.62 -19.50
C ALA A 32 2.34 -0.11 -19.27
N TYR A 33 1.69 0.41 -18.25
CA TYR A 33 1.78 1.82 -17.90
C TYR A 33 3.22 2.30 -17.67
N VAL A 34 4.05 1.48 -17.00
CA VAL A 34 5.45 1.83 -16.72
C VAL A 34 6.31 1.77 -17.99
N GLU A 35 6.01 0.83 -18.89
CA GLU A 35 6.68 0.73 -20.19
C GLU A 35 6.36 1.93 -21.08
N GLU A 36 5.11 2.41 -21.07
CA GLU A 36 4.68 3.62 -21.78
C GLU A 36 5.39 4.89 -21.29
N LEU A 37 5.83 4.94 -20.03
CA LEU A 37 6.61 6.06 -19.51
C LEU A 37 8.03 6.14 -20.10
N GLY A 38 8.51 5.08 -20.75
CA GLY A 38 9.85 5.03 -21.36
C GLY A 38 11.00 5.15 -20.36
N ILE A 39 10.79 4.79 -19.09
CA ILE A 39 11.79 4.91 -18.01
C ILE A 39 12.73 3.72 -18.05
N ASP A 40 14.04 3.97 -18.13
CA ASP A 40 15.05 2.94 -17.91
C ASP A 40 15.12 2.56 -16.42
N LEU A 41 14.31 1.56 -16.03
CA LEU A 41 14.27 1.07 -14.66
C LEU A 41 15.61 0.47 -14.19
N ALA A 42 16.41 -0.10 -15.10
CA ALA A 42 17.67 -0.73 -14.75
C ALA A 42 18.79 0.30 -14.47
N GLY A 43 18.72 1.44 -15.14
CA GLY A 43 19.67 2.54 -14.98
C GLY A 43 19.35 3.50 -13.84
N LEU A 44 18.26 3.31 -13.09
CA LEU A 44 17.90 4.20 -12.00
C LEU A 44 18.97 4.22 -10.90
N ARG A 45 19.39 5.43 -10.50
CA ARG A 45 20.33 5.69 -9.41
C ARG A 45 19.65 6.27 -8.18
N GLU A 46 18.46 6.83 -8.37
CA GLU A 46 17.66 7.50 -7.35
C GLU A 46 16.20 7.05 -7.44
N ALA A 47 15.43 7.31 -6.38
CA ALA A 47 14.01 7.03 -6.36
C ALA A 47 13.26 7.82 -7.44
N ARG A 48 12.45 7.13 -8.23
CA ARG A 48 11.65 7.71 -9.33
C ARG A 48 10.17 7.50 -9.07
N VAL A 49 9.42 8.59 -9.07
CA VAL A 49 7.95 8.53 -9.05
C VAL A 49 7.47 8.06 -10.42
N LEU A 50 6.71 6.97 -10.42
CA LEU A 50 6.09 6.39 -11.61
C LEU A 50 4.66 6.89 -11.78
N PHE A 51 3.97 7.13 -10.69
CA PHE A 51 2.60 7.65 -10.67
C PHE A 51 2.36 8.44 -9.38
N GLU A 52 1.58 9.53 -9.50
CA GLU A 52 1.04 10.28 -8.37
C GLU A 52 -0.32 10.85 -8.76
N GLY A 53 -1.37 10.45 -8.03
CA GLY A 53 -2.75 10.84 -8.34
C GLY A 53 -3.74 10.28 -7.34
N SER A 54 -5.01 10.23 -7.69
CA SER A 54 -6.02 9.53 -6.90
C SER A 54 -5.89 8.01 -7.01
N ALA A 55 -6.42 7.30 -6.02
CA ALA A 55 -6.50 5.83 -6.10
C ALA A 55 -7.37 5.39 -7.29
N ARG A 56 -8.39 6.18 -7.66
CA ARG A 56 -9.24 5.89 -8.83
C ARG A 56 -8.44 5.85 -10.12
N GLU A 57 -7.55 6.82 -10.32
CA GLU A 57 -6.72 6.90 -11.51
C GLU A 57 -5.61 5.84 -11.51
N GLY A 58 -4.95 5.65 -10.36
CA GLY A 58 -3.76 4.81 -10.30
C GLY A 58 -4.00 3.32 -10.19
N VAL A 59 -5.04 2.87 -9.46
CA VAL A 59 -5.28 1.43 -9.25
C VAL A 59 -5.43 0.64 -10.57
N PRO A 60 -6.11 1.13 -11.62
CA PRO A 60 -6.19 0.44 -12.90
C PRO A 60 -4.85 0.21 -13.59
N HIS A 61 -3.88 1.10 -13.41
CA HIS A 61 -2.55 0.98 -14.01
C HIS A 61 -1.66 -0.07 -13.33
N PHE A 62 -1.96 -0.40 -12.06
CA PHE A 62 -1.15 -1.31 -11.24
C PHE A 62 -1.97 -2.41 -10.54
N PRO A 63 -2.83 -3.17 -11.24
CA PRO A 63 -3.87 -4.01 -10.61
C PRO A 63 -3.33 -5.08 -9.66
N ALA A 64 -2.11 -5.58 -9.89
CA ALA A 64 -1.47 -6.58 -9.04
C ALA A 64 -0.52 -5.99 -7.98
N ASN A 65 -0.30 -4.67 -7.97
CA ASN A 65 0.79 -4.04 -7.23
C ASN A 65 0.35 -3.07 -6.14
N VAL A 66 -0.88 -2.54 -6.24
CA VAL A 66 -1.39 -1.49 -5.34
C VAL A 66 -2.72 -1.87 -4.67
N ASN A 67 -2.97 -3.16 -4.46
CA ASN A 67 -4.19 -3.66 -3.83
C ASN A 67 -4.50 -2.98 -2.50
N ILE A 68 -3.46 -2.64 -1.73
CA ILE A 68 -3.62 -1.93 -0.46
C ILE A 68 -4.22 -0.52 -0.65
N ALA A 69 -3.93 0.15 -1.76
CA ALA A 69 -4.53 1.46 -2.06
C ALA A 69 -6.04 1.33 -2.32
N ALA A 70 -6.45 0.30 -3.07
CA ALA A 70 -7.86 0.02 -3.31
C ALA A 70 -8.61 -0.29 -2.01
N VAL A 71 -8.02 -1.13 -1.14
CA VAL A 71 -8.64 -1.50 0.15
C VAL A 71 -8.71 -0.31 1.10
N LEU A 72 -7.67 0.54 1.16
CA LEU A 72 -7.71 1.78 1.94
C LEU A 72 -8.76 2.76 1.43
N ALA A 73 -8.90 2.89 0.11
CA ALA A 73 -9.92 3.74 -0.49
C ALA A 73 -11.34 3.25 -0.16
N MET A 74 -11.59 1.94 -0.24
CA MET A 74 -12.89 1.36 0.11
C MET A 74 -13.21 1.47 1.60
N ALA A 75 -12.22 1.31 2.46
CA ALA A 75 -12.39 1.35 3.92
C ALA A 75 -12.41 2.77 4.51
N GLY A 76 -11.93 3.75 3.74
CA GLY A 76 -11.73 5.13 4.19
C GLY A 76 -12.61 6.15 3.49
N ILE A 77 -11.98 7.11 2.84
CA ILE A 77 -12.62 8.32 2.27
C ILE A 77 -12.95 8.23 0.79
N GLY A 78 -12.86 7.03 0.20
CA GLY A 78 -13.18 6.74 -1.21
C GLY A 78 -12.00 6.93 -2.16
N PHE A 79 -12.20 6.42 -3.39
CA PHE A 79 -11.14 6.34 -4.41
C PHE A 79 -10.66 7.70 -4.91
N ASP A 80 -11.54 8.69 -4.97
CA ASP A 80 -11.22 10.03 -5.48
C ASP A 80 -10.39 10.85 -4.49
N ARG A 81 -10.61 10.63 -3.19
CA ARG A 81 -9.96 11.36 -2.11
C ARG A 81 -8.72 10.66 -1.55
N THR A 82 -8.56 9.36 -1.79
CA THR A 82 -7.36 8.62 -1.38
C THR A 82 -6.26 8.88 -2.40
N ARG A 83 -5.14 9.42 -1.96
CA ARG A 83 -3.95 9.69 -2.79
C ARG A 83 -3.08 8.45 -2.88
N LEU A 84 -2.65 8.13 -4.09
CA LEU A 84 -1.71 7.05 -4.39
C LEU A 84 -0.44 7.61 -5.01
N LYS A 85 0.70 7.21 -4.46
CA LYS A 85 2.03 7.45 -5.02
C LYS A 85 2.72 6.12 -5.27
N VAL A 86 3.21 5.91 -6.48
CA VAL A 86 3.93 4.71 -6.89
C VAL A 86 5.36 5.07 -7.20
N VAL A 87 6.32 4.39 -6.58
CA VAL A 87 7.74 4.77 -6.65
C VAL A 87 8.61 3.56 -6.95
N ALA A 88 9.53 3.69 -7.89
CA ALA A 88 10.67 2.80 -8.07
C ALA A 88 11.88 3.36 -7.31
N ASP A 89 12.44 2.60 -6.38
CA ASP A 89 13.57 3.04 -5.58
C ASP A 89 14.67 1.97 -5.57
N PRO A 90 15.83 2.25 -6.20
CA PRO A 90 16.94 1.30 -6.25
C PRO A 90 17.62 1.07 -4.90
N ALA A 91 17.43 1.95 -3.92
CA ALA A 91 17.98 1.77 -2.57
C ALA A 91 17.19 0.77 -1.74
N LEU A 92 15.97 0.41 -2.14
CA LEU A 92 15.14 -0.53 -1.39
C LEU A 92 15.49 -1.98 -1.69
N ARG A 93 15.55 -2.77 -0.62
CA ARG A 93 15.63 -4.22 -0.69
C ARG A 93 14.27 -4.90 -0.68
N TYR A 94 13.28 -4.28 -0.03
CA TYR A 94 11.95 -4.84 0.17
C TYR A 94 10.86 -3.86 -0.28
N ASN A 95 9.71 -4.40 -0.65
CA ASN A 95 8.52 -3.61 -0.91
C ASN A 95 8.13 -2.84 0.34
N THR A 96 8.03 -1.53 0.24
CA THR A 96 7.73 -0.64 1.34
C THR A 96 6.43 0.10 1.06
N HIS A 97 5.54 0.13 2.06
CA HIS A 97 4.33 0.92 2.02
C HIS A 97 4.38 1.99 3.12
N PHE A 98 4.06 3.22 2.76
CA PHE A 98 3.81 4.31 3.71
C PHE A 98 2.35 4.70 3.61
N ILE A 99 1.66 4.72 4.75
CA ILE A 99 0.26 5.13 4.84
C ILE A 99 0.22 6.30 5.81
N ASP A 100 -0.26 7.44 5.34
CA ASP A 100 -0.49 8.63 6.15
C ASP A 100 -1.98 8.95 6.14
N ILE A 101 -2.53 9.13 7.35
CA ILE A 101 -3.93 9.47 7.59
C ILE A 101 -3.94 10.74 8.41
N ARG A 102 -4.65 11.76 7.95
CA ARG A 102 -4.81 13.04 8.66
C ARG A 102 -6.28 13.36 8.85
N GLY A 103 -6.64 13.80 10.01
CA GLY A 103 -8.00 14.16 10.33
C GLY A 103 -8.16 14.67 11.75
N ARG A 104 -9.41 14.74 12.22
CA ARG A 104 -9.74 15.30 13.55
C ARG A 104 -9.10 14.57 14.71
N THR A 105 -8.80 13.27 14.56
CA THR A 105 -8.14 12.47 15.61
C THR A 105 -6.62 12.65 15.65
N GLY A 106 -6.07 13.45 14.75
CA GLY A 106 -4.64 13.68 14.61
C GLY A 106 -4.06 13.03 13.37
N ASN A 107 -2.74 12.80 13.38
CA ASN A 107 -1.99 12.21 12.27
C ASN A 107 -1.56 10.79 12.63
N ILE A 108 -1.77 9.85 11.72
CA ILE A 108 -1.36 8.45 11.86
C ILE A 108 -0.46 8.14 10.68
N SER A 109 0.79 7.73 10.95
CA SER A 109 1.74 7.30 9.93
C SER A 109 2.14 5.85 10.17
N ILE A 110 2.05 5.03 9.13
CA ILE A 110 2.37 3.59 9.19
C ILE A 110 3.36 3.28 8.08
N LYS A 111 4.51 2.72 8.46
CA LYS A 111 5.49 2.16 7.54
C LYS A 111 5.46 0.63 7.61
N LEU A 112 5.38 -0.02 6.45
CA LEU A 112 5.44 -1.47 6.32
C LEU A 112 6.59 -1.81 5.37
N GLU A 113 7.60 -2.51 5.86
CA GLU A 113 8.70 -3.08 5.07
C GLU A 113 8.44 -4.58 4.93
N ASN A 114 7.99 -5.00 3.75
CA ASN A 114 7.44 -6.34 3.55
C ASN A 114 8.51 -7.31 3.10
N VAL A 115 8.89 -8.24 3.96
CA VAL A 115 9.73 -9.38 3.59
C VAL A 115 8.93 -10.30 2.66
N PRO A 116 9.48 -10.70 1.49
CA PRO A 116 8.84 -11.65 0.60
C PRO A 116 8.66 -13.03 1.25
N ALA A 117 7.57 -13.71 0.92
CA ALA A 117 7.41 -15.11 1.33
C ALA A 117 8.47 -15.98 0.64
N PRO A 118 9.13 -16.90 1.36
CA PRO A 118 10.23 -17.72 0.81
C PRO A 118 9.82 -18.53 -0.42
N GLU A 119 8.60 -19.06 -0.43
CA GLU A 119 8.07 -19.91 -1.50
C GLU A 119 7.40 -19.11 -2.63
N ASN A 120 7.04 -17.82 -2.38
CA ASN A 120 6.46 -16.93 -3.36
C ASN A 120 6.92 -15.48 -3.16
N PRO A 121 8.02 -15.07 -3.78
CA PRO A 121 8.57 -13.72 -3.62
C PRO A 121 7.66 -12.57 -4.06
N LYS A 122 6.60 -12.86 -4.81
CA LYS A 122 5.60 -11.85 -5.20
C LYS A 122 4.63 -11.52 -4.07
N THR A 123 4.55 -12.35 -3.04
CA THR A 123 3.65 -12.21 -1.89
C THR A 123 4.41 -11.70 -0.68
N ALA A 124 3.89 -10.69 0.01
CA ALA A 124 4.41 -10.29 1.30
C ALA A 124 4.14 -11.39 2.34
N TRP A 125 5.16 -11.83 3.06
CA TRP A 125 5.03 -12.93 4.04
C TRP A 125 4.01 -12.60 5.13
N LEU A 126 3.95 -11.35 5.54
CA LEU A 126 2.94 -10.85 6.49
C LEU A 126 1.50 -11.12 6.04
N ALA A 127 1.21 -11.15 4.74
CA ALA A 127 -0.14 -11.42 4.24
C ALA A 127 -0.61 -12.84 4.59
N CYS A 128 0.29 -13.84 4.53
CA CYS A 128 -0.01 -15.21 4.91
C CYS A 128 -0.35 -15.30 6.41
N TYR A 129 0.44 -14.67 7.25
CA TYR A 129 0.20 -14.65 8.69
C TYR A 129 -1.02 -13.82 9.10
N SER A 130 -1.36 -12.78 8.32
CA SER A 130 -2.58 -12.02 8.54
C SER A 130 -3.84 -12.87 8.35
N ALA A 131 -3.85 -13.74 7.32
CA ALA A 131 -4.94 -14.69 7.11
C ALA A 131 -5.04 -15.70 8.26
N LEU A 132 -3.90 -16.24 8.71
CA LEU A 132 -3.85 -17.16 9.86
C LEU A 132 -4.31 -16.48 11.14
N ALA A 133 -3.91 -15.22 11.38
CA ALA A 133 -4.37 -14.44 12.53
C ALA A 133 -5.89 -14.23 12.52
N ALA A 134 -6.48 -13.94 11.35
CA ALA A 134 -7.92 -13.80 11.21
C ALA A 134 -8.67 -15.11 11.55
N LEU A 135 -8.15 -16.27 11.09
CA LEU A 135 -8.71 -17.58 11.43
C LEU A 135 -8.63 -17.89 12.94
N LYS A 136 -7.50 -17.54 13.57
CA LYS A 136 -7.34 -17.70 15.02
C LYS A 136 -8.30 -16.79 15.78
N LEU A 137 -8.45 -15.53 15.36
CA LEU A 137 -9.36 -14.57 15.98
C LEU A 137 -10.82 -15.03 15.88
N ALA A 138 -11.23 -15.66 14.79
CA ALA A 138 -12.59 -16.18 14.61
C ALA A 138 -12.97 -17.23 15.68
N LYS A 139 -11.99 -17.96 16.21
CA LYS A 139 -12.17 -18.98 17.26
C LYS A 139 -11.82 -18.49 18.67
N SER A 140 -11.31 -17.27 18.81
CA SER A 140 -10.88 -16.73 20.10
C SER A 140 -12.08 -16.23 20.92
N PRO A 141 -12.16 -16.56 22.21
CA PRO A 141 -13.16 -15.98 23.10
C PRO A 141 -12.92 -14.50 23.39
N VAL A 142 -11.70 -14.02 23.17
CA VAL A 142 -11.32 -12.62 23.35
C VAL A 142 -10.84 -12.07 22.01
N ARG A 143 -11.38 -10.92 21.60
CA ARG A 143 -11.02 -10.24 20.36
C ARG A 143 -10.33 -8.92 20.66
N TYR A 144 -9.23 -8.64 19.94
CA TYR A 144 -8.51 -7.39 19.95
C TYR A 144 -8.57 -6.76 18.55
N GLY A 145 -8.77 -5.45 18.50
CA GLY A 145 -8.93 -4.72 17.25
C GLY A 145 -10.40 -4.63 16.81
N THR A 146 -10.63 -3.92 15.74
CA THR A 146 -11.97 -3.61 15.17
C THR A 146 -12.25 -4.43 13.94
#